data_67cc0ed6d7db6c7b5d2d2d744a32e7f6
#
_entry.id   67cc0ed6d7db6c7b5d2d2d744a32e7f6
#
_cell.length_a   1.000
_cell.length_b   1.000
_cell.length_c   1.000
_cell.angle_alpha   90.00
_cell.angle_beta   90.00
_cell.angle_gamma   90.00
#
_symmetry.space_group_name_H-M   'P 1'
#
loop_
_entity.id
_entity.type
_entity.pdbx_description
1 polymer ?
#
loop_
_entity_poly.entity_id
_entity_poly.type
_entity_poly.pdbx_seq_one_letter_code
_entity_poly.pdbx_strand_id
1 'polypeptide(L)'
;MAGALLSSCSGQKDGNNNNKKETTMKTINLTKEEFLTKVANFEASPNEWKYLGDKPAIVDFYASWCGPCKTIAPILEELAQEYGDSIVIYKVDTETEEELAGAFGIRSIPSLLFIPMNGQPQMAQGAMPKASFKEAIDKVLLNK
;
A
#
# COMPACT_ATOMS: atom_id res chain seq x y z
N MET A 1 -25.40 -56.88 -24.59
CA MET A 1 -25.08 -56.61 -24.26
C MET A 1 -24.66 -55.62 -23.81
N ALA A 2 -24.46 -54.86 -23.43
CA ALA A 2 -24.03 -54.20 -23.04
C ALA A 2 -23.70 -53.38 -22.52
N GLY A 3 -23.44 -52.76 -22.20
CA GLY A 3 -23.18 -52.11 -21.76
C GLY A 3 -22.76 -51.14 -21.22
N ALA A 4 -22.55 -50.53 -20.90
CA ALA A 4 -22.10 -49.79 -20.47
C ALA A 4 -21.75 -48.84 -19.95
N LEU A 5 -21.56 -48.24 -19.63
CA LEU A 5 -21.16 -47.49 -19.20
C LEU A 5 -20.72 -46.55 -18.66
N LEU A 6 -20.57 -46.00 -18.26
CA LEU A 6 -20.15 -45.25 -17.84
C LEU A 6 -19.75 -44.31 -17.37
N SER A 7 -19.65 -43.84 -17.04
CA SER A 7 -19.26 -43.04 -16.63
C SER A 7 -18.84 -42.16 -16.19
N SER A 8 -18.74 -41.64 -15.86
CA SER A 8 -18.29 -40.90 -15.42
C SER A 8 -17.89 -39.94 -15.04
N CYS A 9 -17.76 -39.41 -14.73
CA CYS A 9 -17.35 -38.62 -14.37
C CYS A 9 -16.96 -37.76 -13.89
N SER A 10 -16.81 -37.32 -13.61
CA SER A 10 -16.42 -36.61 -13.19
C SER A 10 -15.99 -35.64 -12.77
N GLY A 11 -15.88 -35.26 -12.52
CA GLY A 11 -15.40 -34.48 -12.13
C GLY A 11 -15.10 -33.36 -11.71
N GLN A 12 -14.94 -33.00 -11.56
CA GLN A 12 -14.52 -32.16 -11.15
C GLN A 12 -14.14 -31.15 -10.79
N LYS A 13 -14.00 -30.71 -10.57
CA LYS A 13 -13.66 -29.87 -10.19
C LYS A 13 -13.19 -29.04 -9.86
N ASP A 14 -12.86 -28.79 -9.72
CA ASP A 14 -12.43 -28.09 -9.23
C ASP A 14 -12.11 -27.13 -9.01
N GLY A 15 -12.01 -26.88 -8.93
CA GLY A 15 -11.62 -26.01 -8.67
C GLY A 15 -11.31 -25.08 -8.40
N ASN A 16 -10.99 -24.89 -8.31
CA ASN A 16 -10.53 -24.14 -7.94
C ASN A 16 -10.29 -23.17 -7.90
N ASN A 17 -10.14 -22.88 -7.89
CA ASN A 17 -9.88 -22.07 -7.71
C ASN A 17 -9.43 -21.16 -7.58
N ASN A 18 -9.02 -21.06 -7.44
CA ASN A 18 -8.59 -20.25 -7.08
C ASN A 18 -8.10 -19.26 -7.24
N ASN A 19 -7.77 -19.30 -7.34
CA ASN A 19 -7.18 -18.47 -7.53
C ASN A 19 -7.39 -17.29 -7.53
N LYS A 20 -7.70 -16.82 -7.53
CA LYS A 20 -7.99 -15.81 -7.53
C LYS A 20 -7.42 -14.97 -6.95
N LYS A 21 -7.14 -14.89 -6.50
CA LYS A 21 -6.59 -14.21 -5.87
C LYS A 21 -5.67 -13.49 -6.29
N GLU A 22 -5.18 -13.82 -6.69
CA GLU A 22 -4.20 -13.27 -7.10
C GLU A 22 -4.28 -11.95 -7.49
N THR A 23 -5.16 -11.49 -7.70
CA THR A 23 -5.38 -10.13 -8.07
C THR A 23 -5.64 -9.23 -6.89
N THR A 24 -5.62 -9.77 -5.69
CA THR A 24 -5.82 -8.98 -4.49
C THR A 24 -4.63 -8.09 -4.24
N MET A 25 -4.84 -6.78 -4.31
CA MET A 25 -3.79 -5.84 -3.99
C MET A 25 -3.64 -5.73 -2.49
N LYS A 26 -2.42 -5.49 -2.03
CA LYS A 26 -2.10 -5.41 -0.62
C LYS A 26 -1.16 -4.25 -0.37
N THR A 27 -1.06 -3.85 0.90
CA THR A 27 0.00 -2.93 1.28
C THR A 27 1.34 -3.64 1.19
N ILE A 28 2.38 -2.87 0.94
CA ILE A 28 3.72 -3.41 0.69
C ILE A 28 4.69 -2.84 1.71
N ASN A 29 5.36 -3.73 2.45
CA ASN A 29 6.39 -3.30 3.39
C ASN A 29 7.60 -2.80 2.62
N LEU A 30 8.22 -1.75 3.11
CA LEU A 30 9.29 -1.07 2.41
C LEU A 30 10.46 -0.83 3.34
N THR A 31 11.65 -1.24 2.93
CA THR A 31 12.88 -0.91 3.64
C THR A 31 13.41 0.43 3.14
N LYS A 32 14.40 0.98 3.84
CA LYS A 32 15.05 2.20 3.39
C LYS A 32 15.62 2.04 1.98
N GLU A 33 16.31 0.93 1.74
CA GLU A 33 16.91 0.69 0.43
C GLU A 33 15.87 0.65 -0.68
N GLU A 34 14.75 0.00 -0.40
CA GLU A 34 13.67 -0.04 -1.38
C GLU A 34 13.03 1.33 -1.58
N PHE A 35 12.94 2.11 -0.49
CA PHE A 35 12.41 3.46 -0.61
C PHE A 35 13.26 4.31 -1.56
N LEU A 36 14.57 4.18 -1.44
CA LEU A 36 15.49 4.96 -2.28
C LEU A 36 15.35 4.65 -3.77
N THR A 37 14.91 3.45 -4.11
CA THR A 37 14.78 3.06 -5.52
C THR A 37 13.35 3.13 -6.03
N LYS A 38 12.36 3.03 -5.15
CA LYS A 38 10.96 2.97 -5.57
C LYS A 38 10.19 4.25 -5.32
N VAL A 39 10.61 5.04 -4.35
CA VAL A 39 9.88 6.24 -3.97
C VAL A 39 10.69 7.50 -4.24
N ALA A 40 11.80 7.68 -3.55
CA ALA A 40 12.62 8.87 -3.76
C ALA A 40 14.01 8.64 -3.18
N ASN A 41 15.03 8.97 -3.96
CA ASN A 41 16.41 8.86 -3.50
C ASN A 41 16.82 10.17 -2.87
N PHE A 42 16.44 10.37 -1.61
CA PHE A 42 16.75 11.60 -0.89
C PHE A 42 18.22 11.73 -0.54
N GLU A 43 18.97 10.65 -0.63
CA GLU A 43 20.42 10.70 -0.41
C GLU A 43 21.14 11.31 -1.61
N ALA A 44 20.70 10.97 -2.81
CA ALA A 44 21.28 11.53 -4.02
C ALA A 44 20.79 12.95 -4.29
N SER A 45 19.54 13.25 -3.94
CA SER A 45 18.94 14.56 -4.20
C SER A 45 18.25 15.07 -2.95
N PRO A 46 19.03 15.51 -1.93
CA PRO A 46 18.43 15.86 -0.64
C PRO A 46 17.59 17.13 -0.66
N ASN A 47 17.79 18.01 -1.65
CA ASN A 47 17.09 19.29 -1.69
C ASN A 47 15.98 19.34 -2.71
N GLU A 48 15.62 18.20 -3.29
CA GLU A 48 14.67 18.17 -4.36
C GLU A 48 13.82 16.91 -4.26
N TRP A 49 12.51 17.08 -4.35
CA TRP A 49 11.62 15.92 -4.37
C TRP A 49 11.48 15.40 -5.78
N LYS A 50 11.78 14.14 -5.97
CA LYS A 50 11.68 13.49 -7.26
C LYS A 50 11.12 12.09 -7.06
N TYR A 51 9.85 11.93 -7.37
CA TYR A 51 9.18 10.65 -7.18
C TYR A 51 9.59 9.68 -8.28
N LEU A 52 9.93 8.46 -7.90
CA LEU A 52 10.44 7.44 -8.80
C LEU A 52 9.39 6.41 -9.22
N GLY A 53 8.21 6.44 -8.62
CA GLY A 53 7.19 5.45 -8.91
C GLY A 53 6.40 5.77 -10.17
N ASP A 54 5.63 4.79 -10.63
CA ASP A 54 4.82 4.93 -11.83
C ASP A 54 3.34 5.11 -11.52
N LYS A 55 2.98 5.18 -10.25
CA LYS A 55 1.61 5.47 -9.82
C LYS A 55 1.66 6.19 -8.48
N PRO A 56 0.60 6.94 -8.14
CA PRO A 56 0.60 7.66 -6.86
C PRO A 56 0.69 6.70 -5.68
N ALA A 57 1.19 7.18 -4.56
CA ALA A 57 1.47 6.32 -3.43
C ALA A 57 1.06 6.94 -2.10
N ILE A 58 0.81 6.07 -1.13
CA ILE A 58 0.75 6.44 0.28
C ILE A 58 1.87 5.69 0.96
N VAL A 59 2.60 6.36 1.86
CA VAL A 59 3.57 5.70 2.72
C VAL A 59 3.11 5.85 4.16
N ASP A 60 2.83 4.72 4.81
CA ASP A 60 2.37 4.68 6.20
C ASP A 60 3.57 4.41 7.10
N PHE A 61 3.97 5.42 7.87
CA PHE A 61 5.02 5.28 8.88
C PHE A 61 4.36 4.84 10.17
N TYR A 62 4.70 3.65 10.64
CA TYR A 62 4.01 3.03 11.77
C TYR A 62 4.98 2.34 12.72
N ALA A 63 4.48 1.84 13.84
CA ALA A 63 5.22 0.94 14.72
C ALA A 63 4.25 -0.13 15.19
N SER A 64 4.80 -1.31 15.51
CA SER A 64 3.98 -2.46 15.86
C SER A 64 3.20 -2.28 17.17
N TRP A 65 3.71 -1.44 18.08
CA TRP A 65 3.06 -1.20 19.38
C TRP A 65 2.05 -0.06 19.36
N CYS A 66 1.90 0.59 18.24
CA CYS A 66 1.09 1.81 18.13
C CYS A 66 -0.39 1.44 17.92
N GLY A 67 -1.25 1.80 18.88
CA GLY A 67 -2.68 1.51 18.79
C GLY A 67 -3.36 2.14 17.57
N PRO A 68 -3.24 3.46 17.37
CA PRO A 68 -3.85 4.08 16.18
C PRO A 68 -3.34 3.52 14.87
N CYS A 69 -2.06 3.09 14.81
CA CYS A 69 -1.53 2.44 13.62
C CYS A 69 -2.26 1.14 13.33
N LYS A 70 -2.55 0.37 14.40
CA LYS A 70 -3.28 -0.88 14.24
C LYS A 70 -4.72 -0.66 13.80
N THR A 71 -5.30 0.45 14.25
CA THR A 71 -6.67 0.79 13.89
C THR A 71 -6.80 1.03 12.39
N ILE A 72 -5.84 1.71 11.78
CA ILE A 72 -5.93 2.01 10.36
C ILE A 72 -5.35 0.92 9.46
N ALA A 73 -4.62 -0.04 10.01
CA ALA A 73 -4.01 -1.09 9.19
C ALA A 73 -5.04 -1.82 8.30
N PRO A 74 -6.18 -2.30 8.83
CA PRO A 74 -7.16 -2.95 7.97
C PRO A 74 -7.81 -1.99 6.97
N ILE A 75 -7.92 -0.71 7.34
CA ILE A 75 -8.46 0.29 6.42
C ILE A 75 -7.54 0.44 5.21
N LEU A 76 -6.22 0.48 5.46
CA LEU A 76 -5.26 0.60 4.36
C LEU A 76 -5.28 -0.62 3.45
N GLU A 77 -5.46 -1.82 4.03
CA GLU A 77 -5.60 -3.02 3.20
C GLU A 77 -6.83 -2.96 2.32
N GLU A 78 -7.95 -2.49 2.89
CA GLU A 78 -9.17 -2.33 2.11
C GLU A 78 -8.98 -1.32 0.99
N LEU A 79 -8.32 -0.22 1.29
CA LEU A 79 -8.07 0.81 0.29
C LEU A 79 -7.15 0.31 -0.82
N ALA A 80 -6.14 -0.49 -0.48
CA ALA A 80 -5.27 -1.08 -1.47
C ALA A 80 -6.06 -1.94 -2.45
N GLN A 81 -7.05 -2.67 -1.94
CA GLN A 81 -7.89 -3.49 -2.79
C GLN A 81 -8.86 -2.65 -3.61
N GLU A 82 -9.48 -1.65 -2.99
CA GLU A 82 -10.47 -0.84 -3.68
C GLU A 82 -9.88 -0.01 -4.82
N TYR A 83 -8.69 0.55 -4.58
CA TYR A 83 -8.06 1.39 -5.61
C TYR A 83 -7.21 0.58 -6.59
N GLY A 84 -6.85 -0.64 -6.21
CA GLY A 84 -6.15 -1.55 -7.12
C GLY A 84 -4.90 -0.93 -7.73
N ASP A 85 -4.81 -0.95 -9.04
CA ASP A 85 -3.64 -0.44 -9.76
C ASP A 85 -3.58 1.08 -9.83
N SER A 86 -4.58 1.78 -9.31
CA SER A 86 -4.60 3.24 -9.37
C SER A 86 -3.57 3.86 -8.44
N ILE A 87 -3.27 3.21 -7.33
CA ILE A 87 -2.29 3.70 -6.35
C ILE A 87 -1.53 2.52 -5.77
N VAL A 88 -0.47 2.83 -5.02
CA VAL A 88 0.24 1.83 -4.24
C VAL A 88 0.33 2.33 -2.80
N ILE A 89 0.19 1.43 -1.84
CA ILE A 89 0.28 1.77 -0.42
C ILE A 89 1.46 1.02 0.19
N TYR A 90 2.44 1.77 0.65
CA TYR A 90 3.64 1.24 1.29
C TYR A 90 3.54 1.39 2.80
N LYS A 91 4.21 0.53 3.52
CA LYS A 91 4.32 0.60 4.98
C LYS A 91 5.78 0.61 5.39
N VAL A 92 6.12 1.52 6.28
CA VAL A 92 7.48 1.64 6.79
C VAL A 92 7.44 1.52 8.30
N ASP A 93 8.13 0.50 8.82
CA ASP A 93 8.25 0.29 10.27
C ASP A 93 9.32 1.24 10.80
N THR A 94 8.90 2.23 11.58
CA THR A 94 9.82 3.25 12.06
C THR A 94 10.86 2.72 13.05
N GLU A 95 10.62 1.56 13.62
CA GLU A 95 11.59 0.98 14.56
C GLU A 95 12.73 0.27 13.85
N THR A 96 12.44 -0.34 12.69
CA THR A 96 13.48 -0.99 11.91
C THR A 96 14.12 -0.04 10.90
N GLU A 97 13.36 0.95 10.42
CA GLU A 97 13.84 1.90 9.42
C GLU A 97 14.02 3.29 10.04
N GLU A 98 14.86 3.36 11.06
CA GLU A 98 15.07 4.60 11.82
C GLU A 98 15.63 5.73 10.98
N GLU A 99 16.56 5.41 10.08
CA GLU A 99 17.15 6.43 9.23
C GLU A 99 16.12 7.04 8.29
N LEU A 100 15.26 6.20 7.74
CA LEU A 100 14.22 6.67 6.83
C LEU A 100 13.23 7.56 7.59
N ALA A 101 12.79 7.09 8.76
CA ALA A 101 11.86 7.87 9.57
C ALA A 101 12.48 9.20 9.97
N GLY A 102 13.77 9.19 10.32
CA GLY A 102 14.48 10.42 10.67
C GLY A 102 14.59 11.38 9.51
N ALA A 103 14.84 10.85 8.31
CA ALA A 103 14.97 11.69 7.12
C ALA A 103 13.68 12.44 6.82
N PHE A 104 12.53 11.87 7.18
CA PHE A 104 11.24 12.52 6.97
C PHE A 104 10.73 13.24 8.20
N GLY A 105 11.54 13.32 9.25
CA GLY A 105 11.17 14.04 10.47
C GLY A 105 9.96 13.45 11.16
N ILE A 106 9.81 12.13 11.14
CA ILE A 106 8.65 11.48 11.74
C ILE A 106 8.75 11.59 13.25
N ARG A 107 7.81 12.29 13.86
CA ARG A 107 7.75 12.48 15.32
C ARG A 107 6.56 11.82 15.96
N SER A 108 5.52 11.62 15.20
CA SER A 108 4.32 10.94 15.70
C SER A 108 3.91 9.90 14.68
N ILE A 109 3.25 8.86 15.16
CA ILE A 109 2.78 7.77 14.31
C ILE A 109 1.32 7.48 14.63
N PRO A 110 0.56 7.09 13.62
CA PRO A 110 0.99 6.95 12.23
C PRO A 110 1.18 8.31 11.56
N SER A 111 2.13 8.38 10.65
CA SER A 111 2.28 9.51 9.75
C SER A 111 2.11 8.98 8.35
N LEU A 112 1.33 9.70 7.55
CA LEU A 112 0.93 9.21 6.24
C LEU A 112 1.38 10.19 5.18
N LEU A 113 2.25 9.74 4.29
CA LEU A 113 2.78 10.57 3.22
C LEU A 113 2.00 10.26 1.96
N PHE A 114 1.30 11.27 1.44
CA PHE A 114 0.53 11.15 0.20
C PHE A 114 1.36 11.69 -0.94
N ILE A 115 1.69 10.84 -1.90
CA ILE A 115 2.62 11.16 -2.98
C ILE A 115 1.90 11.15 -4.32
N PRO A 116 1.58 12.35 -4.86
CA PRO A 116 1.00 12.41 -6.21
C PRO A 116 2.07 12.17 -7.27
N MET A 117 1.62 11.87 -8.49
CA MET A 117 2.58 11.71 -9.59
C MET A 117 3.29 13.02 -9.91
N ASN A 118 2.59 14.13 -9.74
CA ASN A 118 3.16 15.44 -10.00
C ASN A 118 2.96 16.32 -8.79
N GLY A 119 3.97 17.10 -8.45
CA GLY A 119 3.87 18.03 -7.33
C GLY A 119 4.49 17.46 -6.07
N GLN A 120 4.29 18.17 -4.99
CA GLN A 120 4.93 17.84 -3.72
C GLN A 120 4.09 16.84 -2.92
N PRO A 121 4.75 15.96 -2.17
CA PRO A 121 4.02 15.05 -1.28
C PRO A 121 3.44 15.82 -0.10
N GLN A 122 2.38 15.28 0.48
CA GLN A 122 1.72 15.89 1.62
C GLN A 122 1.70 14.89 2.78
N MET A 123 2.05 15.38 3.97
CA MET A 123 2.10 14.56 5.16
C MET A 123 0.89 14.82 6.04
N ALA A 124 0.21 13.75 6.46
CA ALA A 124 -0.87 13.82 7.42
C ALA A 124 -0.47 13.00 8.64
N GLN A 125 -0.79 13.49 9.82
CA GLN A 125 -0.44 12.82 11.06
C GLN A 125 -1.69 12.30 11.74
N GLY A 126 -1.57 11.09 12.32
CA GLY A 126 -2.63 10.49 13.10
C GLY A 126 -3.57 9.63 12.29
N ALA A 127 -4.34 8.81 13.00
CA ALA A 127 -5.33 7.95 12.37
C ALA A 127 -6.48 8.78 11.85
N MET A 128 -7.06 8.35 10.74
CA MET A 128 -8.24 9.00 10.19
C MET A 128 -9.21 7.93 9.71
N PRO A 129 -10.50 8.27 9.61
CA PRO A 129 -11.48 7.29 9.11
C PRO A 129 -11.30 7.03 7.63
N LYS A 130 -11.83 5.91 7.19
CA LYS A 130 -11.71 5.47 5.80
C LYS A 130 -12.19 6.55 4.82
N ALA A 131 -13.29 7.23 5.15
CA ALA A 131 -13.83 8.27 4.28
C ALA A 131 -12.83 9.39 4.06
N SER A 132 -12.08 9.76 5.09
CA SER A 132 -11.06 10.81 4.98
C SER A 132 -9.90 10.35 4.11
N PHE A 133 -9.49 9.10 4.24
CA PHE A 133 -8.49 8.53 3.35
C PHE A 133 -8.93 8.60 1.90
N LYS A 134 -10.18 8.21 1.63
CA LYS A 134 -10.70 8.21 0.27
C LYS A 134 -10.73 9.62 -0.30
N GLU A 135 -11.13 10.58 0.52
CA GLU A 135 -11.16 11.97 0.06
C GLU A 135 -9.75 12.45 -0.28
N ALA A 136 -8.78 12.14 0.57
CA ALA A 136 -7.39 12.54 0.32
C ALA A 136 -6.83 11.85 -0.92
N ILE A 137 -7.11 10.56 -1.07
CA ILE A 137 -6.65 9.83 -2.25
C ILE A 137 -7.23 10.45 -3.51
N ASP A 138 -8.53 10.68 -3.52
CA ASP A 138 -9.18 11.21 -4.70
C ASP A 138 -8.67 12.60 -5.05
N LYS A 139 -8.51 13.47 -4.06
CA LYS A 139 -8.10 14.86 -4.31
C LYS A 139 -6.62 15.01 -4.56
N VAL A 140 -5.79 14.40 -3.70
CA VAL A 140 -4.35 14.61 -3.75
C VAL A 140 -3.68 13.70 -4.77
N LEU A 141 -4.09 12.45 -4.82
CA LEU A 141 -3.42 11.46 -5.65
C LEU A 141 -4.02 11.32 -7.03
N LEU A 142 -5.34 11.39 -7.14
CA LEU A 142 -6.03 11.08 -8.39
C LEU A 142 -6.66 12.30 -9.07
N ASN A 143 -6.66 13.44 -8.42
CA ASN A 143 -7.19 14.69 -8.98
C ASN A 143 -8.66 14.58 -9.41
N LYS A 144 -9.45 14.00 -8.53
CA LYS A 144 -10.88 13.87 -8.81
C LYS A 144 -11.75 14.92 -8.14
#